data_6b48fc4f458a5f701ad5b0f49c630c45
#
_entry.id   6b48fc4f458a5f701ad5b0f49c630c45
#
_cell.length_a   1.000
_cell.length_b   1.000
_cell.length_c   1.000
_cell.angle_alpha   90.00
_cell.angle_beta   90.00
_cell.angle_gamma   90.00
#
_symmetry.space_group_name_H-M   'P 1'
#
loop_
_entity.id
_entity.type
_entity.pdbx_description
1 polymer ?
#
loop_
_entity_poly.entity_id
_entity_poly.type
_entity_poly.pdbx_seq_one_letter_code
_entity_poly.pdbx_strand_id
1 'polypeptide(L)'
;KHLAEFWMIEPEMAVYDINDNMDLAEDMLKYVVKYVLKNSKDDLLFLEKLEINDEKSLPQIQRNELSLLQRLNMIINKDFERISYTDAFNILKNSKPNKKGKFKFKVDEWGIDFQSEHERYLVEKHFKNPVIVKDYPKKIKAFYMRSNDDKKTVAAMDVLFPAVGEIIGGSQREER
;
A
#
# COMPACT_ATOMS: atom_id res chain seq x y z
N LYS A 1 3.57 -0.24 -18.85
CA LYS A 1 4.70 -1.07 -19.32
C LYS A 1 4.97 -2.11 -18.24
N HIS A 2 4.99 -3.38 -18.62
CA HIS A 2 5.20 -4.48 -17.69
C HIS A 2 6.47 -5.23 -18.09
N LEU A 3 7.17 -5.80 -17.12
CA LEU A 3 8.27 -6.70 -17.36
C LEU A 3 7.73 -8.00 -17.97
N ALA A 4 8.47 -8.59 -18.92
CA ALA A 4 8.13 -9.88 -19.51
C ALA A 4 8.36 -11.04 -18.52
N GLU A 5 9.29 -10.85 -17.59
CA GLU A 5 9.63 -11.80 -16.53
C GLU A 5 9.98 -11.01 -15.26
N PHE A 6 9.56 -11.51 -14.11
CA PHE A 6 9.90 -10.95 -12.80
C PHE A 6 9.90 -12.05 -11.74
N TRP A 7 10.61 -11.80 -10.65
CA TRP A 7 10.66 -12.70 -9.51
C TRP A 7 9.75 -12.16 -8.41
N MET A 8 9.02 -13.07 -7.78
CA MET A 8 8.19 -12.75 -6.62
C MET A 8 8.81 -13.36 -5.36
N ILE A 9 8.61 -12.67 -4.23
CA ILE A 9 8.95 -13.18 -2.90
C ILE A 9 7.63 -13.54 -2.25
N GLU A 10 7.39 -14.84 -2.06
CA GLU A 10 6.12 -15.39 -1.58
C GLU A 10 6.35 -16.26 -0.33
N PRO A 11 6.69 -15.66 0.83
CA PRO A 11 6.90 -16.42 2.05
C PRO A 11 5.59 -16.95 2.61
N GLU A 12 5.58 -18.21 3.04
CA GLU A 12 4.49 -18.81 3.78
C GLU A 12 5.02 -19.30 5.14
N MET A 13 4.45 -18.77 6.22
CA MET A 13 4.89 -19.05 7.57
C MET A 13 3.86 -19.92 8.28
N ALA A 14 4.26 -21.10 8.71
CA ALA A 14 3.46 -21.92 9.60
C ALA A 14 3.27 -21.18 10.94
N VAL A 15 2.10 -21.30 11.53
CA VAL A 15 1.71 -20.76 12.85
C VAL A 15 1.63 -19.24 12.98
N TYR A 16 1.89 -18.47 11.92
CA TYR A 16 1.72 -17.02 11.93
C TYR A 16 0.25 -16.64 11.75
N ASP A 17 -0.20 -15.63 12.48
CA ASP A 17 -1.46 -14.95 12.21
C ASP A 17 -1.28 -13.74 11.28
N ILE A 18 -2.36 -13.01 11.04
CA ILE A 18 -2.31 -11.83 10.17
C ILE A 18 -1.44 -10.71 10.75
N ASN A 19 -1.33 -10.58 12.08
CA ASN A 19 -0.51 -9.55 12.71
C ASN A 19 0.97 -9.88 12.56
N ASP A 20 1.36 -11.14 12.78
CA ASP A 20 2.73 -11.62 12.55
C ASP A 20 3.14 -11.40 11.08
N ASN A 21 2.21 -11.63 10.15
CA ASN A 21 2.46 -11.40 8.73
C ASN A 21 2.65 -9.90 8.40
N MET A 22 1.87 -9.01 9.03
CA MET A 22 2.06 -7.57 8.89
C MET A 22 3.43 -7.13 9.44
N ASP A 23 3.85 -7.66 10.60
CA ASP A 23 5.16 -7.37 11.18
C ASP A 23 6.28 -7.80 10.24
N LEU A 24 6.21 -9.03 9.72
CA LEU A 24 7.20 -9.54 8.78
C LEU A 24 7.27 -8.70 7.49
N ALA A 25 6.12 -8.31 6.94
CA ALA A 25 6.06 -7.48 5.73
C ALA A 25 6.72 -6.11 5.95
N GLU A 26 6.42 -5.46 7.09
CA GLU A 26 7.03 -4.18 7.45
C GLU A 26 8.54 -4.30 7.64
N ASP A 27 8.99 -5.29 8.40
CA ASP A 27 10.42 -5.53 8.67
C ASP A 27 11.19 -5.84 7.39
N MET A 28 10.65 -6.69 6.53
CA MET A 28 11.25 -7.03 5.24
C MET A 28 11.41 -5.79 4.36
N LEU A 29 10.36 -4.98 4.23
CA LEU A 29 10.40 -3.77 3.41
C LEU A 29 11.40 -2.74 3.96
N LYS A 30 11.40 -2.51 5.28
CA LYS A 30 12.37 -1.64 5.94
C LYS A 30 13.80 -2.14 5.75
N TYR A 31 14.02 -3.46 5.84
CA TYR A 31 15.33 -4.06 5.62
C TYR A 31 15.82 -3.83 4.18
N VAL A 32 15.00 -4.15 3.19
CA VAL A 32 15.33 -3.98 1.77
C VAL A 32 15.63 -2.51 1.44
N VAL A 33 14.77 -1.59 1.88
CA VAL A 33 14.97 -0.15 1.64
C VAL A 33 16.26 0.36 2.31
N LYS A 34 16.53 -0.05 3.56
CA LYS A 34 17.80 0.28 4.24
C LYS A 34 19.01 -0.24 3.47
N TYR A 35 18.93 -1.48 2.97
CA TYR A 35 20.00 -2.08 2.18
C TYR A 35 20.28 -1.29 0.91
N VAL A 36 19.24 -0.94 0.16
CA VAL A 36 19.35 -0.18 -1.11
C VAL A 36 19.89 1.23 -0.84
N LEU A 37 19.37 1.94 0.17
CA LEU A 37 19.87 3.27 0.55
C LEU A 37 21.36 3.26 0.89
N LYS A 38 21.87 2.17 1.48
CA LYS A 38 23.28 2.02 1.86
C LYS A 38 24.15 1.64 0.68
N ASN A 39 23.71 0.72 -0.18
CA ASN A 39 24.57 0.04 -1.14
C ASN A 39 24.40 0.51 -2.60
N SER A 40 23.31 1.22 -2.93
CA SER A 40 22.97 1.63 -4.31
C SER A 40 22.78 3.14 -4.41
N LYS A 41 23.60 3.93 -3.72
CA LYS A 41 23.42 5.38 -3.62
C LYS A 41 23.46 6.08 -4.97
N ASP A 42 24.41 5.71 -5.84
CA ASP A 42 24.58 6.36 -7.14
C ASP A 42 23.40 6.04 -8.07
N ASP A 43 22.90 4.81 -8.04
CA ASP A 43 21.71 4.39 -8.78
C ASP A 43 20.46 5.15 -8.31
N LEU A 44 20.31 5.29 -7.00
CA LEU A 44 19.18 6.05 -6.43
C LEU A 44 19.23 7.54 -6.84
N LEU A 45 20.40 8.15 -6.83
CA LEU A 45 20.55 9.54 -7.28
C LEU A 45 20.27 9.69 -8.77
N PHE A 46 20.64 8.71 -9.57
CA PHE A 46 20.32 8.67 -10.99
C PHE A 46 18.80 8.54 -11.22
N LEU A 47 18.15 7.58 -10.53
CA LEU A 47 16.70 7.37 -10.63
C LEU A 47 15.90 8.59 -10.14
N GLU A 48 16.33 9.24 -9.05
CA GLU A 48 15.68 10.47 -8.57
C GLU A 48 15.75 11.59 -9.62
N LYS A 49 16.90 11.75 -10.29
CA LYS A 49 17.03 12.74 -11.39
C LYS A 49 16.12 12.40 -12.57
N LEU A 50 15.97 11.12 -12.91
CA LEU A 50 15.05 10.69 -13.96
C LEU A 50 13.62 11.01 -13.60
N GLU A 51 13.18 10.65 -12.38
CA GLU A 51 11.83 10.93 -11.90
C GLU A 51 11.52 12.43 -11.93
N ILE A 52 12.42 13.27 -11.41
CA ILE A 52 12.27 14.72 -11.45
C ILE A 52 12.15 15.25 -12.89
N ASN A 53 12.89 14.70 -13.82
CA ASN A 53 12.81 15.11 -15.23
C ASN A 53 11.49 14.70 -15.87
N ASP A 54 11.02 13.48 -15.63
CA ASP A 54 9.75 12.98 -16.14
C ASP A 54 8.57 13.80 -15.58
N GLU A 55 8.63 14.15 -14.29
CA GLU A 55 7.61 14.95 -13.64
C GLU A 55 7.51 16.39 -14.18
N LYS A 56 8.57 16.94 -14.77
CA LYS A 56 8.51 18.29 -15.38
C LYS A 56 7.46 18.38 -16.48
N SER A 57 7.20 17.28 -17.17
CA SER A 57 6.18 17.19 -18.24
C SER A 57 4.75 17.07 -17.69
N LEU A 58 4.58 16.74 -16.39
CA LEU A 58 3.29 16.53 -15.77
C LEU A 58 2.74 17.83 -15.14
N PRO A 59 1.41 17.99 -15.11
CA PRO A 59 0.77 19.02 -14.30
C PRO A 59 1.18 18.92 -12.83
N GLN A 60 1.34 20.03 -12.14
CA GLN A 60 1.82 20.05 -10.74
C GLN A 60 1.00 19.15 -9.80
N ILE A 61 -0.30 19.03 -10.03
CA ILE A 61 -1.19 18.18 -9.20
C ILE A 61 -0.89 16.67 -9.33
N GLN A 62 -0.20 16.27 -10.40
CA GLN A 62 0.16 14.87 -10.67
C GLN A 62 1.58 14.53 -10.23
N ARG A 63 2.36 15.53 -9.81
CA ARG A 63 3.73 15.33 -9.33
C ARG A 63 3.72 14.80 -7.90
N ASN A 64 4.73 14.00 -7.57
CA ASN A 64 4.92 13.54 -6.20
C ASN A 64 5.30 14.72 -5.28
N GLU A 65 4.77 14.76 -4.07
CA GLU A 65 5.12 15.81 -3.08
C GLU A 65 6.51 15.58 -2.48
N LEU A 66 6.95 14.33 -2.42
CA LEU A 66 8.23 13.91 -1.87
C LEU A 66 9.10 13.32 -2.98
N SER A 67 10.38 13.64 -2.97
CA SER A 67 11.36 13.01 -3.86
C SER A 67 11.51 11.52 -3.55
N LEU A 68 12.14 10.76 -4.46
CA LEU A 68 12.40 9.33 -4.27
C LEU A 68 13.13 9.07 -2.94
N LEU A 69 14.22 9.79 -2.67
CA LEU A 69 14.99 9.61 -1.45
C LEU A 69 14.20 9.99 -0.19
N GLN A 70 13.36 11.03 -0.26
CA GLN A 70 12.50 11.40 0.86
C GLN A 70 11.46 10.31 1.16
N ARG A 71 10.85 9.71 0.13
CA ARG A 71 9.92 8.58 0.30
C ARG A 71 10.60 7.36 0.92
N LEU A 72 11.78 6.98 0.42
CA LEU A 72 12.54 5.85 0.97
C LEU A 72 12.95 6.09 2.43
N ASN A 73 13.38 7.29 2.77
CA ASN A 73 13.71 7.64 4.16
C ASN A 73 12.47 7.64 5.06
N MET A 74 11.31 8.06 4.57
CA MET A 74 10.07 8.01 5.33
C MET A 74 9.72 6.54 5.68
N ILE A 75 9.87 5.61 4.74
CA ILE A 75 9.58 4.19 4.94
C ILE A 75 10.40 3.58 6.07
N ILE A 76 11.70 3.91 6.17
CA ILE A 76 12.58 3.32 7.18
C ILE A 76 12.50 3.97 8.55
N ASN A 77 11.99 5.20 8.66
CA ASN A 77 12.01 5.99 9.88
C ASN A 77 10.68 6.04 10.63
N LYS A 78 9.62 5.46 10.06
CA LYS A 78 8.29 5.45 10.67
C LYS A 78 7.75 4.03 10.74
N ASP A 79 6.92 3.76 11.74
CA ASP A 79 6.12 2.55 11.75
C ASP A 79 4.95 2.71 10.78
N PHE A 80 4.56 1.61 10.12
CA PHE A 80 3.47 1.64 9.16
C PHE A 80 2.13 1.79 9.89
N GLU A 81 1.27 2.65 9.37
CA GLU A 81 -0.10 2.77 9.88
C GLU A 81 -0.88 1.49 9.57
N ARG A 82 -1.60 0.96 10.55
CA ARG A 82 -2.43 -0.25 10.41
C ARG A 82 -3.89 0.10 10.63
N ILE A 83 -4.68 -0.03 9.60
CA ILE A 83 -6.12 0.31 9.64
C ILE A 83 -6.97 -0.81 9.05
N SER A 84 -8.23 -0.88 9.48
CA SER A 84 -9.20 -1.77 8.85
C SER A 84 -9.63 -1.22 7.48
N TYR A 85 -10.06 -2.11 6.58
CA TYR A 85 -10.72 -1.69 5.34
C TYR A 85 -11.92 -0.77 5.61
N THR A 86 -12.69 -1.04 6.67
CA THR A 86 -13.84 -0.22 7.04
C THR A 86 -13.44 1.20 7.41
N ASP A 87 -12.36 1.37 8.16
CA ASP A 87 -11.86 2.71 8.50
C ASP A 87 -11.30 3.42 7.27
N ALA A 88 -10.53 2.71 6.43
CA ALA A 88 -10.04 3.22 5.16
C ALA A 88 -11.19 3.67 4.25
N PHE A 89 -12.24 2.85 4.12
CA PHE A 89 -13.46 3.19 3.39
C PHE A 89 -14.10 4.47 3.93
N ASN A 90 -14.27 4.60 5.25
CA ASN A 90 -14.87 5.78 5.87
C ASN A 90 -14.04 7.04 5.62
N ILE A 91 -12.71 6.95 5.72
CA ILE A 91 -11.78 8.04 5.39
C ILE A 91 -11.98 8.48 3.93
N LEU A 92 -11.94 7.53 3.01
CA LEU A 92 -12.08 7.79 1.57
C LEU A 92 -13.44 8.38 1.24
N LYS A 93 -14.53 7.78 1.73
CA LYS A 93 -15.90 8.23 1.53
C LYS A 93 -16.11 9.67 1.98
N ASN A 94 -15.53 10.05 3.12
CA ASN A 94 -15.63 11.38 3.69
C ASN A 94 -14.59 12.38 3.17
N SER A 95 -13.68 11.94 2.34
CA SER A 95 -12.60 12.77 1.80
C SER A 95 -13.14 13.90 0.90
N LYS A 96 -12.40 15.03 0.87
CA LYS A 96 -12.71 16.14 -0.03
C LYS A 96 -12.72 15.74 -1.51
N PRO A 97 -11.75 14.93 -2.01
CA PRO A 97 -11.77 14.46 -3.39
C PRO A 97 -13.02 13.68 -3.74
N ASN A 98 -13.44 12.74 -2.89
CA ASN A 98 -14.63 11.93 -3.12
C ASN A 98 -15.90 12.79 -3.16
N LYS A 99 -16.07 13.67 -2.17
CA LYS A 99 -17.25 14.57 -2.08
C LYS A 99 -17.34 15.55 -3.26
N LYS A 100 -16.20 15.92 -3.84
CA LYS A 100 -16.14 16.83 -5.00
C LYS A 100 -16.09 16.11 -6.35
N GLY A 101 -16.26 14.78 -6.37
CA GLY A 101 -16.20 13.98 -7.60
C GLY A 101 -14.84 14.05 -8.33
N LYS A 102 -13.73 14.18 -7.59
CA LYS A 102 -12.38 14.24 -8.16
C LYS A 102 -11.75 12.87 -8.34
N PHE A 103 -12.21 11.85 -7.62
CA PHE A 103 -11.85 10.47 -7.88
C PHE A 103 -12.53 10.01 -9.15
N LYS A 104 -11.80 9.30 -9.99
CA LYS A 104 -12.33 8.66 -11.18
C LYS A 104 -13.36 7.57 -10.81
N PHE A 105 -13.07 6.86 -9.71
CA PHE A 105 -13.93 5.83 -9.15
C PHE A 105 -14.47 6.33 -7.80
N LYS A 106 -15.77 6.54 -7.74
CA LYS A 106 -16.42 7.06 -6.54
C LYS A 106 -16.47 6.01 -5.42
N VAL A 107 -16.17 6.44 -4.19
CA VAL A 107 -16.29 5.62 -2.98
C VAL A 107 -17.63 5.92 -2.30
N ASP A 108 -18.64 5.12 -2.58
CA ASP A 108 -20.01 5.33 -2.07
C ASP A 108 -20.62 4.12 -1.35
N GLU A 109 -20.23 2.90 -1.71
CA GLU A 109 -20.75 1.66 -1.14
C GLU A 109 -19.62 0.86 -0.47
N TRP A 110 -19.89 0.28 0.72
CA TRP A 110 -18.95 -0.58 1.41
C TRP A 110 -18.77 -1.91 0.64
N GLY A 111 -17.53 -2.32 0.49
CA GLY A 111 -17.18 -3.56 -0.23
C GLY A 111 -16.73 -3.34 -1.67
N ILE A 112 -16.49 -2.08 -2.09
CA ILE A 112 -15.82 -1.80 -3.36
C ILE A 112 -14.34 -2.15 -3.29
N ASP A 113 -13.77 -2.49 -4.43
CA ASP A 113 -12.33 -2.66 -4.55
C ASP A 113 -11.64 -1.30 -4.67
N PHE A 114 -10.63 -1.05 -3.80
CA PHE A 114 -9.90 0.22 -3.86
C PHE A 114 -9.04 0.26 -5.11
N GLN A 115 -9.02 1.42 -5.74
CA GLN A 115 -8.19 1.68 -6.91
C GLN A 115 -6.95 2.47 -6.48
N SER A 116 -5.90 2.46 -7.30
CA SER A 116 -4.63 3.12 -6.99
C SER A 116 -4.76 4.59 -6.55
N GLU A 117 -5.78 5.31 -7.03
CA GLU A 117 -6.04 6.69 -6.59
C GLU A 117 -6.52 6.77 -5.13
N HIS A 118 -7.26 5.75 -4.65
CA HIS A 118 -7.72 5.64 -3.27
C HIS A 118 -6.56 5.29 -2.34
N GLU A 119 -5.77 4.31 -2.73
CA GLU A 119 -4.58 3.86 -2.00
C GLU A 119 -3.57 4.99 -1.84
N ARG A 120 -3.25 5.67 -2.94
CA ARG A 120 -2.35 6.83 -2.92
C ARG A 120 -2.90 7.96 -2.06
N TYR A 121 -4.21 8.21 -2.07
CA TYR A 121 -4.80 9.21 -1.19
C TYR A 121 -4.59 8.88 0.30
N LEU A 122 -4.79 7.63 0.69
CA LEU A 122 -4.53 7.18 2.08
C LEU A 122 -3.08 7.44 2.48
N VAL A 123 -2.13 6.99 1.66
CA VAL A 123 -0.69 7.07 1.95
C VAL A 123 -0.16 8.49 1.87
N GLU A 124 -0.48 9.22 0.78
CA GLU A 124 0.19 10.48 0.45
C GLU A 124 -0.50 11.71 1.06
N LYS A 125 -1.82 11.64 1.24
CA LYS A 125 -2.61 12.82 1.65
C LYS A 125 -3.15 12.71 3.06
N HIS A 126 -3.64 11.54 3.45
CA HIS A 126 -4.27 11.35 4.75
C HIS A 126 -3.24 11.04 5.84
N PHE A 127 -2.57 9.91 5.76
CA PHE A 127 -1.61 9.49 6.78
C PHE A 127 -0.21 10.07 6.59
N LYS A 128 0.20 10.34 5.36
CA LYS A 128 1.57 10.76 4.99
C LYS A 128 2.60 9.76 5.54
N ASN A 129 2.28 8.49 5.39
CA ASN A 129 3.01 7.35 5.92
C ASN A 129 2.64 6.10 5.11
N PRO A 130 3.51 5.05 5.02
CA PRO A 130 3.07 3.75 4.54
C PRO A 130 1.90 3.22 5.36
N VAL A 131 0.96 2.55 4.71
CA VAL A 131 -0.28 2.08 5.33
C VAL A 131 -0.45 0.59 5.06
N ILE A 132 -0.80 -0.18 6.08
CA ILE A 132 -1.30 -1.54 5.94
C ILE A 132 -2.81 -1.51 6.15
N VAL A 133 -3.55 -1.81 5.11
CA VAL A 133 -5.01 -1.97 5.17
C VAL A 133 -5.30 -3.45 5.40
N LYS A 134 -6.12 -3.77 6.41
CA LYS A 134 -6.47 -5.16 6.76
C LYS A 134 -7.97 -5.37 6.87
N ASP A 135 -8.37 -6.61 7.05
CA ASP A 135 -9.77 -7.01 7.28
C ASP A 135 -10.69 -6.60 6.12
N TYR A 136 -10.33 -7.07 4.92
CA TYR A 136 -11.04 -6.76 3.69
C TYR A 136 -12.40 -7.47 3.60
N PRO A 137 -13.37 -6.89 2.87
CA PRO A 137 -14.64 -7.54 2.61
C PRO A 137 -14.47 -8.90 1.93
N LYS A 138 -15.11 -9.93 2.47
CA LYS A 138 -15.02 -11.30 1.95
C LYS A 138 -15.38 -11.42 0.47
N LYS A 139 -16.29 -10.57 -0.03
CA LYS A 139 -16.78 -10.62 -1.41
C LYS A 139 -15.74 -10.28 -2.47
N ILE A 140 -14.69 -9.51 -2.10
CA ILE A 140 -13.67 -9.02 -3.03
C ILE A 140 -12.32 -9.71 -2.86
N LYS A 141 -12.22 -10.69 -1.97
CA LYS A 141 -10.98 -11.44 -1.72
C LYS A 141 -11.19 -12.94 -1.96
N ALA A 142 -10.08 -13.68 -2.08
CA ALA A 142 -10.10 -15.08 -2.44
C ALA A 142 -10.70 -15.98 -1.33
N PHE A 143 -11.29 -17.10 -1.74
CA PHE A 143 -12.03 -18.02 -0.84
C PHE A 143 -11.16 -18.70 0.23
N TYR A 144 -9.86 -18.82 -0.01
CA TYR A 144 -8.92 -19.50 0.89
C TYR A 144 -8.46 -18.61 2.06
N MET A 145 -8.85 -17.35 2.09
CA MET A 145 -8.50 -16.43 3.18
C MET A 145 -9.39 -16.69 4.40
N ARG A 146 -8.79 -16.67 5.60
CA ARG A 146 -9.50 -16.92 6.84
C ARG A 146 -10.60 -15.91 7.07
N SER A 147 -11.83 -16.39 7.22
CA SER A 147 -12.97 -15.54 7.60
C SER A 147 -12.82 -15.03 9.03
N ASN A 148 -12.99 -13.73 9.23
CA ASN A 148 -13.05 -13.13 10.55
C ASN A 148 -14.36 -13.50 11.27
N ASP A 149 -14.43 -13.29 12.58
CA ASP A 149 -15.58 -13.66 13.40
C ASP A 149 -16.86 -12.88 13.04
N ASP A 150 -16.72 -11.72 12.42
CA ASP A 150 -17.84 -10.92 11.89
C ASP A 150 -18.52 -11.58 10.67
N LYS A 151 -17.93 -12.61 10.09
CA LYS A 151 -18.37 -13.37 8.90
C LYS A 151 -18.53 -12.49 7.63
N LYS A 152 -18.14 -11.24 7.68
CA LYS A 152 -18.23 -10.26 6.58
C LYS A 152 -16.87 -9.95 5.99
N THR A 153 -15.82 -10.02 6.80
CA THR A 153 -14.45 -9.72 6.42
C THR A 153 -13.57 -10.95 6.47
N VAL A 154 -12.38 -10.84 5.89
CA VAL A 154 -11.33 -11.86 5.90
C VAL A 154 -10.03 -11.26 6.39
N ALA A 155 -9.19 -12.09 7.01
CA ALA A 155 -7.85 -11.74 7.46
C ALA A 155 -6.89 -11.61 6.26
N ALA A 156 -7.14 -10.59 5.46
CA ALA A 156 -6.31 -10.13 4.35
C ALA A 156 -5.63 -8.82 4.72
N MET A 157 -4.49 -8.55 4.10
CA MET A 157 -3.78 -7.27 4.22
C MET A 157 -3.22 -6.84 2.87
N ASP A 158 -3.19 -5.55 2.61
CA ASP A 158 -2.45 -4.94 1.51
C ASP A 158 -1.54 -3.84 2.08
N VAL A 159 -0.26 -3.88 1.74
CA VAL A 159 0.72 -2.86 2.15
C VAL A 159 0.83 -1.82 1.05
N LEU A 160 0.55 -0.57 1.40
CA LEU A 160 0.46 0.55 0.49
C LEU A 160 1.64 1.51 0.64
N PHE A 161 2.29 1.83 -0.48
CA PHE A 161 3.42 2.76 -0.53
C PHE A 161 3.11 4.02 -1.32
N PRO A 162 3.78 5.15 -0.99
CA PRO A 162 3.64 6.39 -1.75
C PRO A 162 4.15 6.22 -3.19
N ALA A 163 3.49 6.84 -4.14
CA ALA A 163 3.73 6.79 -5.58
C ALA A 163 3.47 5.44 -6.26
N VAL A 164 3.33 4.36 -5.50
CA VAL A 164 3.13 3.00 -6.02
C VAL A 164 1.69 2.51 -5.80
N GLY A 165 1.15 2.64 -4.58
CA GLY A 165 -0.06 1.96 -4.12
C GLY A 165 0.30 0.62 -3.48
N GLU A 166 -0.47 -0.43 -3.73
CA GLU A 166 -0.21 -1.77 -3.21
C GLU A 166 1.16 -2.30 -3.68
N ILE A 167 2.00 -2.72 -2.72
CA ILE A 167 3.30 -3.33 -2.96
C ILE A 167 3.38 -4.77 -2.46
N ILE A 168 2.59 -5.14 -1.47
CA ILE A 168 2.44 -6.51 -0.97
C ILE A 168 0.96 -6.75 -0.69
N GLY A 169 0.45 -7.88 -1.19
CA GLY A 169 -0.81 -8.47 -0.75
C GLY A 169 -0.55 -9.72 0.08
N GLY A 170 -1.24 -9.89 1.19
CA GLY A 170 -1.09 -11.04 2.06
C GLY A 170 -2.38 -11.49 2.75
N SER A 171 -2.37 -12.68 3.34
CA SER A 171 -3.52 -13.15 4.11
C SER A 171 -3.13 -14.27 5.07
N GLN A 172 -3.92 -14.42 6.11
CA GLN A 172 -3.96 -15.67 6.86
C GLN A 172 -4.83 -16.67 6.11
N ARG A 173 -4.38 -17.91 6.00
CA ARG A 173 -5.13 -18.98 5.33
C ARG A 173 -6.25 -19.52 6.23
N GLU A 174 -7.36 -19.98 5.61
CA GLU A 174 -8.42 -20.66 6.34
C GLU A 174 -7.96 -22.07 6.72
N GLU A 175 -8.07 -22.41 7.98
CA GLU A 175 -7.56 -23.66 8.57
C GLU A 175 -8.63 -24.47 9.32
N ARG A 176 -9.87 -23.99 9.33
CA ARG A 176 -11.01 -24.60 10.03
C ARG A 176 -11.80 -25.53 9.11
#